data_c62b877814408a347795eed5dc51d83b
#
_entry.id   c62b877814408a347795eed5dc51d83b
#
_cell.length_a   1.000
_cell.length_b   1.000
_cell.length_c   1.000
_cell.angle_alpha   90.00
_cell.angle_beta   90.00
_cell.angle_gamma   90.00
#
_symmetry.space_group_name_H-M   'P 1'
#
loop_
_entity.id
_entity.type
_entity.pdbx_description
1 polymer ?
#
loop_
_entity_poly.entity_id
_entity_poly.type
_entity_poly.pdbx_seq_one_letter_code
_entity_poly.pdbx_strand_id
1 'polypeptide(L)'
;PEIIKRIDGQTIIYTEYLGSSFANEPTILEKLTNAVNDAGFTFGLYIGDDHSGLDRFLKKQVQVLIASRPISTGIDGLQTVCSNLIFNTLPWTYALYQQIIGRIVRTGMDESKTIKIHHIIASIGGFPYDQNKLNRLKYKKTLADCAVDGELPEKTLVTPQQATKEAIRWLARLERGEISC
;
A
#
# COMPACT_ATOMS: atom_id res chain seq x y z
N PRO A 1 5.15 -4.02 12.27
CA PRO A 1 6.38 -4.80 12.58
C PRO A 1 6.19 -6.30 12.35
N GLU A 2 5.10 -6.92 12.84
CA GLU A 2 4.91 -8.38 12.77
C GLU A 2 4.87 -8.95 11.34
N ILE A 3 4.29 -8.23 10.39
CA ILE A 3 4.23 -8.70 8.99
C ILE A 3 5.63 -8.76 8.37
N ILE A 4 6.49 -7.78 8.69
CA ILE A 4 7.86 -7.73 8.17
C ILE A 4 8.66 -8.95 8.61
N LYS A 5 8.48 -9.41 9.85
CA LYS A 5 9.16 -10.60 10.39
C LYS A 5 8.75 -11.92 9.71
N ARG A 6 7.62 -11.93 9.00
CA ARG A 6 7.04 -13.11 8.36
C ARG A 6 7.20 -13.13 6.85
N ILE A 7 7.85 -12.12 6.27
CA ILE A 7 8.10 -12.09 4.82
C ILE A 7 9.19 -13.08 4.45
N ASP A 8 8.96 -13.75 3.35
CA ASP A 8 9.91 -14.58 2.64
C ASP A 8 10.17 -14.03 1.24
N GLY A 9 11.43 -13.98 0.81
CA GLY A 9 11.80 -13.49 -0.51
C GLY A 9 11.79 -11.97 -0.66
N GLN A 10 12.01 -11.52 -1.88
CA GLN A 10 12.10 -10.11 -2.25
C GLN A 10 10.75 -9.40 -2.03
N THR A 11 10.78 -8.32 -1.27
CA THR A 11 9.57 -7.64 -0.79
C THR A 11 9.62 -6.16 -1.12
N ILE A 12 8.53 -5.63 -1.68
CA ILE A 12 8.34 -4.20 -1.86
C ILE A 12 7.40 -3.69 -0.76
N ILE A 13 7.80 -2.62 -0.08
CA ILE A 13 6.95 -1.88 0.86
C ILE A 13 6.60 -0.55 0.21
N TYR A 14 5.34 -0.41 -0.20
CA TYR A 14 4.85 0.86 -0.75
C TYR A 14 4.30 1.76 0.35
N THR A 15 4.68 3.03 0.31
CA THR A 15 4.11 4.08 1.15
C THR A 15 3.85 5.36 0.35
N GLU A 16 2.68 5.96 0.53
CA GLU A 16 2.31 7.24 -0.09
C GLU A 16 2.99 8.42 0.63
N TYR A 17 3.22 8.27 1.94
CA TYR A 17 3.75 9.31 2.80
C TYR A 17 5.14 8.93 3.30
N LEU A 18 6.06 9.90 3.28
CA LEU A 18 7.45 9.73 3.72
C LEU A 18 7.77 10.58 4.95
N GLY A 19 7.12 11.74 5.07
CA GLY A 19 7.36 12.71 6.13
C GLY A 19 6.75 12.35 7.47
N SER A 20 6.90 13.25 8.43
CA SER A 20 6.24 13.22 9.73
C SER A 20 4.95 14.03 9.71
N SER A 21 3.97 13.66 10.51
CA SER A 21 2.74 14.44 10.73
C SER A 21 2.93 15.54 11.77
N PHE A 22 3.94 15.43 12.64
CA PHE A 22 4.21 16.37 13.73
C PHE A 22 5.70 16.73 13.78
N ALA A 23 5.98 17.98 14.20
CA ALA A 23 7.33 18.42 14.49
C ALA A 23 7.91 17.57 15.63
N ASN A 24 9.16 17.15 15.50
CA ASN A 24 9.90 16.32 16.46
C ASN A 24 9.48 14.82 16.53
N GLU A 25 8.62 14.33 15.65
CA GLU A 25 8.40 12.91 15.51
C GLU A 25 9.22 12.30 14.37
N PRO A 26 9.67 11.03 14.49
CA PRO A 26 10.32 10.34 13.39
C PRO A 26 9.37 10.26 12.18
N THR A 27 9.93 10.46 11.01
CA THR A 27 9.22 10.36 9.74
C THR A 27 8.69 8.94 9.51
N ILE A 28 7.72 8.80 8.63
CA ILE A 28 7.23 7.46 8.23
C ILE A 28 8.35 6.66 7.61
N LEU A 29 9.23 7.30 6.83
CA LEU A 29 10.39 6.65 6.25
C LEU A 29 11.32 6.10 7.32
N GLU A 30 11.68 6.90 8.34
CA GLU A 30 12.51 6.44 9.46
C GLU A 30 11.86 5.31 10.24
N LYS A 31 10.56 5.39 10.51
CA LYS A 31 9.81 4.30 11.18
C LYS A 31 9.86 3.00 10.36
N LEU A 32 9.75 3.09 9.02
CA LEU A 32 9.82 1.92 8.14
C LEU A 32 11.22 1.34 8.05
N THR A 33 12.25 2.18 7.86
CA THR A 33 13.65 1.73 7.77
C THR A 33 14.09 1.08 9.08
N ASN A 34 13.74 1.66 10.22
CA ASN A 34 14.01 1.05 11.53
C ASN A 34 13.30 -0.29 11.69
N ALA A 35 12.01 -0.39 11.32
CA ALA A 35 11.26 -1.64 11.42
C ALA A 35 11.83 -2.76 10.53
N VAL A 36 12.37 -2.41 9.35
CA VAL A 36 13.04 -3.36 8.45
C VAL A 36 14.37 -3.81 9.03
N ASN A 37 15.18 -2.89 9.54
CA ASN A 37 16.46 -3.18 10.20
C ASN A 37 16.26 -4.05 11.46
N ASP A 38 15.29 -3.72 12.32
CA ASP A 38 14.97 -4.47 13.53
C ASP A 38 14.49 -5.89 13.22
N ALA A 39 13.93 -6.10 12.05
CA ALA A 39 13.56 -7.42 11.56
C ALA A 39 14.74 -8.20 10.95
N GLY A 40 15.93 -7.60 10.88
CA GLY A 40 17.15 -8.21 10.35
C GLY A 40 17.26 -8.20 8.82
N PHE A 41 16.47 -7.40 8.12
CA PHE A 41 16.49 -7.33 6.66
C PHE A 41 17.31 -6.15 6.15
N THR A 42 17.97 -6.35 5.00
CA THR A 42 18.60 -5.27 4.24
C THR A 42 17.57 -4.59 3.35
N PHE A 43 17.70 -3.28 3.16
CA PHE A 43 16.79 -2.53 2.30
C PHE A 43 17.49 -1.59 1.33
N GLY A 44 16.75 -1.21 0.29
CA GLY A 44 17.04 -0.11 -0.63
C GLY A 44 15.86 0.84 -0.69
N LEU A 45 16.11 2.07 -1.16
CA LEU A 45 15.09 3.09 -1.35
C LEU A 45 14.77 3.28 -2.83
N TYR A 46 13.50 3.52 -3.13
CA TYR A 46 13.02 3.99 -4.43
C TYR A 46 11.91 5.03 -4.19
N ILE A 47 12.33 6.24 -3.83
CA ILE A 47 11.45 7.31 -3.33
C ILE A 47 11.91 8.66 -3.91
N GLY A 48 10.96 9.53 -4.28
CA GLY A 48 11.30 10.86 -4.80
C GLY A 48 12.41 10.80 -5.84
N ASP A 49 13.54 11.43 -5.56
CA ASP A 49 14.72 11.44 -6.41
C ASP A 49 15.78 10.38 -6.04
N ASP A 50 15.57 9.61 -4.95
CA ASP A 50 16.45 8.52 -4.56
C ASP A 50 15.98 7.19 -5.15
N HIS A 51 16.67 6.76 -6.18
CA HIS A 51 16.42 5.51 -6.90
C HIS A 51 17.53 4.47 -6.70
N SER A 52 18.47 4.73 -5.80
CA SER A 52 19.69 3.93 -5.61
C SER A 52 19.44 2.48 -5.17
N GLY A 53 18.30 2.21 -4.55
CA GLY A 53 17.94 0.88 -4.06
C GLY A 53 17.44 -0.08 -5.13
N LEU A 54 16.96 0.41 -6.28
CA LEU A 54 16.32 -0.42 -7.30
C LEU A 54 17.27 -1.48 -7.87
N ASP A 55 18.44 -1.06 -8.33
CA ASP A 55 19.45 -1.95 -8.90
C ASP A 55 19.91 -3.04 -7.93
N ARG A 56 20.08 -2.66 -6.66
CA ARG A 56 20.47 -3.59 -5.60
C ARG A 56 19.35 -4.60 -5.32
N PHE A 57 18.10 -4.16 -5.37
CA PHE A 57 16.94 -5.01 -5.20
C PHE A 57 16.77 -6.00 -6.35
N LEU A 58 16.91 -5.55 -7.60
CA LEU A 58 16.86 -6.41 -8.78
C LEU A 58 17.98 -7.46 -8.80
N LYS A 59 19.18 -7.10 -8.31
CA LYS A 59 20.31 -8.01 -8.14
C LYS A 59 20.23 -8.87 -6.85
N LYS A 60 19.14 -8.79 -6.10
CA LYS A 60 18.92 -9.48 -4.81
C LYS A 60 19.99 -9.20 -3.74
N GLN A 61 20.66 -8.06 -3.83
CA GLN A 61 21.62 -7.60 -2.83
C GLN A 61 20.97 -6.99 -1.59
N VAL A 62 19.71 -6.56 -1.71
CA VAL A 62 18.85 -6.14 -0.61
C VAL A 62 17.53 -6.89 -0.72
N GLN A 63 16.94 -7.25 0.41
CA GLN A 63 15.71 -8.04 0.43
C GLN A 63 14.45 -7.19 0.36
N VAL A 64 14.49 -5.97 0.86
CA VAL A 64 13.35 -5.06 0.92
C VAL A 64 13.62 -3.83 0.05
N LEU A 65 12.62 -3.44 -0.75
CA LEU A 65 12.61 -2.15 -1.45
C LEU A 65 11.50 -1.28 -0.83
N ILE A 66 11.88 -0.21 -0.16
CA ILE A 66 10.92 0.78 0.32
C ILE A 66 10.69 1.78 -0.81
N ALA A 67 9.44 1.85 -1.28
CA ALA A 67 9.09 2.59 -2.47
C ALA A 67 7.92 3.54 -2.24
N SER A 68 7.92 4.64 -2.98
CA SER A 68 6.81 5.58 -3.03
C SER A 68 6.26 5.72 -4.46
N ARG A 69 5.56 6.77 -4.76
CA ARG A 69 4.89 7.02 -6.05
C ARG A 69 5.72 6.71 -7.30
N PRO A 70 7.03 7.01 -7.38
CA PRO A 70 7.83 6.71 -8.58
C PRO A 70 7.78 5.26 -9.05
N ILE A 71 7.52 4.30 -8.15
CA ILE A 71 7.41 2.87 -8.51
C ILE A 71 6.31 2.58 -9.54
N SER A 72 5.30 3.44 -9.63
CA SER A 72 4.19 3.26 -10.58
C SER A 72 4.57 3.51 -12.03
N THR A 73 5.71 4.18 -12.28
CA THR A 73 6.14 4.62 -13.60
C THR A 73 7.54 4.14 -13.95
N GLY A 74 7.75 3.75 -15.20
CA GLY A 74 9.09 3.61 -15.78
C GLY A 74 9.98 2.47 -15.28
N ILE A 75 9.51 1.56 -14.42
CA ILE A 75 10.32 0.46 -13.89
C ILE A 75 9.94 -0.85 -14.58
N ASP A 76 10.96 -1.61 -14.93
CA ASP A 76 10.85 -3.00 -15.40
C ASP A 76 11.71 -3.94 -14.56
N GLY A 77 11.43 -5.25 -14.63
CA GLY A 77 12.19 -6.28 -13.94
C GLY A 77 11.69 -6.64 -12.54
N LEU A 78 10.82 -5.85 -11.92
CA LEU A 78 10.28 -6.17 -10.59
C LEU A 78 9.51 -7.50 -10.58
N GLN A 79 8.79 -7.81 -11.64
CA GLN A 79 8.01 -9.05 -11.80
C GLN A 79 8.87 -10.32 -11.73
N THR A 80 10.17 -10.23 -12.06
CA THR A 80 11.06 -11.39 -12.05
C THR A 80 11.59 -11.72 -10.67
N VAL A 81 11.70 -10.74 -9.78
CA VAL A 81 12.32 -10.91 -8.47
C VAL A 81 11.34 -10.81 -7.30
N CYS A 82 10.33 -9.96 -7.38
CA CYS A 82 9.42 -9.67 -6.28
C CYS A 82 8.56 -10.88 -5.90
N SER A 83 8.38 -11.10 -4.59
CA SER A 83 7.51 -12.15 -4.03
C SER A 83 6.38 -11.57 -3.19
N ASN A 84 6.60 -10.40 -2.59
CA ASN A 84 5.63 -9.76 -1.71
C ASN A 84 5.52 -8.27 -2.01
N LEU A 85 4.29 -7.77 -2.00
CA LEU A 85 3.98 -6.34 -2.00
C LEU A 85 3.21 -5.99 -0.73
N ILE A 86 3.73 -5.07 0.06
CA ILE A 86 3.08 -4.57 1.27
C ILE A 86 2.66 -3.13 1.02
N PHE A 87 1.38 -2.85 1.07
CA PHE A 87 0.88 -1.48 1.14
C PHE A 87 0.88 -1.02 2.59
N ASN A 88 1.91 -0.25 2.98
CA ASN A 88 1.95 0.42 4.28
C ASN A 88 0.89 1.51 4.36
N THR A 89 0.69 2.22 3.25
CA THR A 89 -0.44 3.13 3.05
C THR A 89 -1.05 2.88 1.68
N LEU A 90 -2.38 2.90 1.60
CA LEU A 90 -3.07 2.73 0.32
C LEU A 90 -2.97 4.01 -0.52
N PRO A 91 -2.81 3.91 -1.84
CA PRO A 91 -2.90 5.07 -2.72
C PRO A 91 -4.33 5.63 -2.77
N TRP A 92 -4.47 6.88 -3.24
CA TRP A 92 -5.76 7.55 -3.29
C TRP A 92 -6.61 7.18 -4.50
N THR A 93 -5.99 6.72 -5.56
CA THR A 93 -6.69 6.38 -6.81
C THR A 93 -6.57 4.90 -7.12
N TYR A 94 -7.62 4.34 -7.72
CA TYR A 94 -7.59 2.96 -8.18
C TYR A 94 -6.57 2.77 -9.31
N ALA A 95 -6.42 3.74 -10.20
CA ALA A 95 -5.42 3.69 -11.27
C ALA A 95 -3.99 3.53 -10.74
N LEU A 96 -3.60 4.34 -9.73
CA LEU A 96 -2.29 4.22 -9.09
C LEU A 96 -2.12 2.87 -8.39
N TYR A 97 -3.16 2.38 -7.71
CA TYR A 97 -3.16 1.06 -7.08
C TYR A 97 -2.89 -0.04 -8.12
N GLN A 98 -3.58 -0.02 -9.25
CA GLN A 98 -3.40 -0.96 -10.34
C GLN A 98 -2.02 -0.84 -11.01
N GLN A 99 -1.53 0.39 -11.20
CA GLN A 99 -0.20 0.61 -11.77
C GLN A 99 0.91 -0.01 -10.91
N ILE A 100 0.81 0.13 -9.59
CA ILE A 100 1.80 -0.46 -8.66
C ILE A 100 1.75 -1.99 -8.75
N ILE A 101 0.57 -2.58 -8.67
CA ILE A 101 0.41 -4.04 -8.80
C ILE A 101 0.88 -4.52 -10.16
N GLY A 102 0.52 -3.82 -11.23
CA GLY A 102 0.90 -4.16 -12.60
C GLY A 102 2.40 -4.06 -12.90
N ARG A 103 3.22 -3.48 -12.01
CA ARG A 103 4.68 -3.56 -12.10
C ARG A 103 5.24 -4.91 -11.65
N ILE A 104 4.46 -5.63 -10.86
CA ILE A 104 4.89 -6.86 -10.21
C ILE A 104 4.14 -8.06 -10.81
N VAL A 105 2.83 -7.90 -11.05
CA VAL A 105 1.97 -8.92 -11.64
C VAL A 105 1.77 -8.57 -13.12
N ARG A 106 2.62 -9.11 -13.98
CA ARG A 106 2.59 -8.82 -15.43
C ARG A 106 3.27 -9.94 -16.23
N THR A 107 3.14 -9.88 -17.54
CA THR A 107 3.85 -10.77 -18.49
C THR A 107 5.35 -10.82 -18.21
N GLY A 108 5.92 -12.01 -18.22
CA GLY A 108 7.33 -12.26 -17.86
C GLY A 108 7.54 -12.60 -16.38
N MET A 109 6.48 -12.65 -15.58
CA MET A 109 6.51 -13.29 -14.27
C MET A 109 6.58 -14.82 -14.44
N ASP A 110 7.28 -15.50 -13.56
CA ASP A 110 7.27 -16.96 -13.46
C ASP A 110 5.85 -17.43 -13.10
N GLU A 111 5.20 -18.21 -13.95
CA GLU A 111 3.83 -18.67 -13.78
C GLU A 111 3.64 -19.56 -12.54
N SER A 112 4.71 -20.21 -12.07
CA SER A 112 4.70 -20.99 -10.83
C SER A 112 4.73 -20.13 -9.57
N LYS A 113 5.04 -18.82 -9.70
CA LYS A 113 5.28 -17.91 -8.60
C LYS A 113 3.99 -17.21 -8.18
N THR A 114 3.63 -17.34 -6.92
CA THR A 114 2.54 -16.57 -6.31
C THR A 114 3.08 -15.30 -5.66
N ILE A 115 2.55 -14.15 -6.04
CA ILE A 115 2.85 -12.87 -5.39
C ILE A 115 1.82 -12.61 -4.30
N LYS A 116 2.31 -12.40 -3.07
CA LYS A 116 1.47 -12.07 -1.92
C LYS A 116 1.32 -10.56 -1.82
N ILE A 117 0.08 -10.07 -1.81
CA ILE A 117 -0.23 -8.65 -1.65
C ILE A 117 -0.86 -8.44 -0.27
N HIS A 118 -0.19 -7.64 0.55
CA HIS A 118 -0.60 -7.35 1.91
C HIS A 118 -1.05 -5.89 2.05
N HIS A 119 -2.13 -5.67 2.77
CA HIS A 119 -2.61 -4.35 3.12
C HIS A 119 -2.52 -4.16 4.62
N ILE A 120 -1.77 -3.15 5.06
CA ILE A 120 -1.80 -2.74 6.46
C ILE A 120 -3.08 -1.94 6.67
N ILE A 121 -3.89 -2.39 7.60
CA ILE A 121 -5.17 -1.78 7.92
C ILE A 121 -5.09 -1.17 9.31
N ALA A 122 -5.09 0.16 9.38
CA ALA A 122 -5.17 0.90 10.61
C ALA A 122 -6.64 1.12 11.02
N SER A 123 -6.91 0.96 12.30
CA SER A 123 -8.18 1.29 12.93
C SER A 123 -7.91 2.26 14.08
N ILE A 124 -8.61 3.38 14.12
CA ILE A 124 -8.46 4.44 15.12
C ILE A 124 -9.76 4.55 15.90
N GLY A 125 -9.72 4.31 17.22
CA GLY A 125 -10.92 4.35 18.08
C GLY A 125 -12.09 3.51 17.54
N GLY A 126 -11.80 2.33 16.97
CA GLY A 126 -12.80 1.46 16.34
C GLY A 126 -13.26 1.90 14.94
N PHE A 127 -12.78 3.04 14.42
CA PHE A 127 -13.07 3.46 13.04
C PHE A 127 -12.08 2.79 12.06
N PRO A 128 -12.55 1.96 11.12
CA PRO A 128 -11.71 1.22 10.20
C PRO A 128 -11.28 2.10 9.00
N TYR A 129 -10.41 3.09 9.25
CA TYR A 129 -10.03 4.11 8.27
C TYR A 129 -9.51 3.50 6.95
N ASP A 130 -8.51 2.65 7.03
CA ASP A 130 -7.91 2.05 5.83
C ASP A 130 -8.82 1.02 5.18
N GLN A 131 -9.64 0.33 5.95
CA GLN A 131 -10.67 -0.57 5.40
C GLN A 131 -11.67 0.21 4.55
N ASN A 132 -12.11 1.38 5.00
CA ASN A 132 -12.99 2.26 4.23
C ASN A 132 -12.28 2.78 2.96
N LYS A 133 -10.99 3.11 3.06
CA LYS A 133 -10.19 3.51 1.89
C LYS A 133 -10.08 2.36 0.88
N LEU A 134 -9.81 1.14 1.33
CA LEU A 134 -9.77 -0.06 0.49
C LEU A 134 -11.12 -0.34 -0.19
N ASN A 135 -12.22 -0.20 0.55
CA ASN A 135 -13.58 -0.34 0.01
C ASN A 135 -13.87 0.70 -1.08
N ARG A 136 -13.41 1.95 -0.90
CA ARG A 136 -13.52 2.99 -1.94
C ARG A 136 -12.70 2.65 -3.19
N LEU A 137 -11.51 2.08 -3.04
CA LEU A 137 -10.71 1.63 -4.18
C LEU A 137 -11.42 0.51 -4.94
N LYS A 138 -11.98 -0.47 -4.23
CA LYS A 138 -12.79 -1.55 -4.83
C LYS A 138 -14.02 -1.02 -5.55
N TYR A 139 -14.73 -0.06 -4.96
CA TYR A 139 -15.87 0.61 -5.61
C TYR A 139 -15.46 1.33 -6.90
N LYS A 140 -14.35 2.09 -6.87
CA LYS A 140 -13.82 2.75 -8.08
C LYS A 140 -13.39 1.75 -9.15
N LYS A 141 -12.86 0.59 -8.76
CA LYS A 141 -12.60 -0.52 -9.68
C LYS A 141 -13.89 -0.93 -10.39
N THR A 142 -14.91 -1.28 -9.63
CA THR A 142 -16.20 -1.74 -10.17
C THR A 142 -16.78 -0.72 -11.15
N LEU A 143 -16.72 0.58 -10.82
CA LEU A 143 -17.17 1.63 -11.75
C LEU A 143 -16.35 1.70 -13.03
N ALA A 144 -15.04 1.51 -12.95
CA ALA A 144 -14.18 1.50 -14.12
C ALA A 144 -14.45 0.28 -14.99
N ASP A 145 -14.58 -0.90 -14.40
CA ASP A 145 -14.93 -2.15 -15.11
C ASP A 145 -16.30 -2.01 -15.79
N CYS A 146 -17.30 -1.45 -15.10
CA CYS A 146 -18.61 -1.17 -15.69
C CYS A 146 -18.54 -0.21 -16.91
N ALA A 147 -17.70 0.80 -16.81
CA ALA A 147 -17.56 1.80 -17.88
C ALA A 147 -16.81 1.26 -19.11
N VAL A 148 -15.86 0.35 -18.90
CA VAL A 148 -15.01 -0.20 -19.97
C VAL A 148 -15.63 -1.47 -20.56
N ASP A 149 -16.09 -2.38 -19.70
CA ASP A 149 -16.53 -3.72 -20.11
C ASP A 149 -18.06 -3.83 -20.22
N GLY A 150 -18.81 -2.79 -19.78
CA GLY A 150 -20.28 -2.79 -19.81
C GLY A 150 -20.92 -3.73 -18.76
N GLU A 151 -20.14 -4.24 -17.82
CA GLU A 151 -20.62 -5.14 -16.78
C GLU A 151 -21.25 -4.38 -15.62
N LEU A 152 -22.48 -4.76 -15.25
CA LEU A 152 -23.13 -4.22 -14.06
C LEU A 152 -22.59 -4.91 -12.79
N PRO A 153 -22.29 -4.17 -11.71
CA PRO A 153 -21.77 -4.76 -10.49
C PRO A 153 -22.80 -5.67 -9.83
N GLU A 154 -22.42 -6.88 -9.49
CA GLU A 154 -23.29 -7.84 -8.79
C GLU A 154 -23.71 -7.39 -7.38
N LYS A 155 -22.94 -6.52 -6.72
CA LYS A 155 -23.24 -5.94 -5.40
C LYS A 155 -22.73 -4.52 -5.27
N THR A 156 -23.57 -3.65 -4.75
CA THR A 156 -23.21 -2.28 -4.36
C THR A 156 -22.26 -2.33 -3.16
N LEU A 157 -20.99 -2.13 -3.39
CA LEU A 157 -20.02 -1.86 -2.34
C LEU A 157 -20.34 -0.49 -1.72
N VAL A 158 -19.89 -0.25 -0.50
CA VAL A 158 -20.12 1.01 0.23
C VAL A 158 -19.84 2.22 -0.66
N THR A 159 -20.85 3.03 -0.93
CA THR A 159 -20.68 4.23 -1.76
C THR A 159 -19.80 5.27 -1.06
N PRO A 160 -19.13 6.19 -1.80
CA PRO A 160 -18.37 7.28 -1.18
C PRO A 160 -19.20 8.11 -0.18
N GLN A 161 -20.50 8.28 -0.47
CA GLN A 161 -21.43 9.01 0.41
C GLN A 161 -21.70 8.25 1.73
N GLN A 162 -21.87 6.94 1.67
CA GLN A 162 -22.02 6.10 2.87
C GLN A 162 -20.75 6.15 3.73
N ALA A 163 -19.57 5.99 3.12
CA ALA A 163 -18.30 6.08 3.83
C ALA A 163 -18.08 7.48 4.46
N THR A 164 -18.51 8.54 3.79
CA THR A 164 -18.46 9.90 4.32
C THR A 164 -19.41 10.07 5.51
N LYS A 165 -20.65 9.55 5.41
CA LYS A 165 -21.61 9.58 6.53
C LYS A 165 -21.10 8.83 7.75
N GLU A 166 -20.47 7.67 7.57
CA GLU A 166 -19.86 6.91 8.65
C GLU A 166 -18.72 7.68 9.32
N ALA A 167 -17.84 8.31 8.52
CA ALA A 167 -16.77 9.14 9.04
C ALA A 167 -17.28 10.33 9.86
N ILE A 168 -18.31 11.03 9.37
CA ILE A 168 -18.94 12.15 10.10
C ILE A 168 -19.56 11.66 11.41
N ARG A 169 -20.29 10.54 11.39
CA ARG A 169 -20.86 9.95 12.60
C ARG A 169 -19.80 9.57 13.63
N TRP A 170 -18.68 9.02 13.16
CA TRP A 170 -17.57 8.66 14.04
C TRP A 170 -16.94 9.91 14.67
N LEU A 171 -16.67 10.97 13.88
CA LEU A 171 -16.14 12.24 14.38
C LEU A 171 -17.08 12.87 15.43
N ALA A 172 -18.39 12.87 15.17
CA ALA A 172 -19.37 13.38 16.13
C ALA A 172 -19.40 12.58 17.46
N ARG A 173 -19.12 11.28 17.41
CA ARG A 173 -18.99 10.46 18.62
C ARG A 173 -17.70 10.75 19.38
N LEU A 174 -16.61 11.01 18.65
CA LEU A 174 -15.33 11.41 19.24
C LEU A 174 -15.47 12.76 19.96
N GLU A 175 -16.10 13.76 19.31
CA GLU A 175 -16.36 15.08 19.92
C GLU A 175 -17.23 15.00 21.18
N ARG A 176 -18.16 14.05 21.24
CA ARG A 176 -19.00 13.81 22.43
C ARG A 176 -18.31 12.97 23.51
N GLY A 177 -17.07 12.53 23.29
CA GLY A 177 -16.34 11.67 24.23
C GLY A 177 -16.89 10.26 24.37
N GLU A 178 -17.72 9.81 23.43
CA GLU A 178 -18.30 8.45 23.43
C GLU A 178 -17.27 7.38 22.99
N ILE A 179 -16.20 7.82 22.34
CA ILE A 179 -15.07 6.98 21.90
C ILE A 179 -13.77 7.75 22.10
N SER A 180 -12.68 7.04 22.39
CA SER A 180 -11.32 7.60 22.47
C SER A 180 -10.47 7.16 21.26
N CYS A 181 -9.47 7.99 20.91
CA CYS A 181 -8.46 7.63 19.92
C CYS A 181 -7.49 6.57 20.45
#